data_445522e0266b611ba9316547667991d4
#
_entry.id   445522e0266b611ba9316547667991d4
#
_cell.length_a   1.000
_cell.length_b   1.000
_cell.length_c   1.000
_cell.angle_alpha   90.00
_cell.angle_beta   90.00
_cell.angle_gamma   90.00
#
_symmetry.space_group_name_H-M   'P 1'
#
loop_
_entity.id
_entity.type
_entity.pdbx_description
1 polymer ?
#
loop_
_entity_poly.entity_id
_entity_poly.type
_entity_poly.pdbx_seq_one_letter_code
_entity_poly.pdbx_strand_id
1 'polypeptide(L)'
;AYRPDFVHIQYDDFIELYPYIQYPCAITSHFGYLEQPNKWGYYHDRIVKPFQRISPKIFCLSDGIKNVYEKELLIEKSNLYVTPNGVNTSKFVTRDPKYPNRSLYLAKIDYRKRQSMFQSISSLYYAGNNADPNFNTNINYLGEWSKEHLYNNLTDYGNLVLLSDGEAHPLVCMEALAAGLGVVVCEYG
;
A
#
# COMPACT_ATOMS: atom_id res chain seq x y z
N ALA A 1 5.50 -33.96 -10.31
CA ALA A 1 5.29 -32.53 -10.56
C ALA A 1 4.23 -32.00 -9.60
N TYR A 2 4.41 -30.80 -9.03
CA TYR A 2 3.42 -30.12 -8.19
C TYR A 2 2.24 -29.70 -9.08
N ARG A 3 1.00 -29.97 -8.64
CA ARG A 3 -0.22 -29.59 -9.33
C ARG A 3 -1.07 -28.72 -8.39
N PRO A 4 -1.03 -27.39 -8.49
CA PRO A 4 -1.84 -26.53 -7.65
C PRO A 4 -3.30 -26.56 -8.09
N ASP A 5 -4.23 -26.38 -7.14
CA ASP A 5 -5.66 -26.18 -7.44
C ASP A 5 -5.94 -24.76 -7.94
N PHE A 6 -5.11 -23.79 -7.53
CA PHE A 6 -5.22 -22.39 -7.88
C PHE A 6 -3.86 -21.70 -7.86
N VAL A 7 -3.64 -20.76 -8.78
CA VAL A 7 -2.44 -19.90 -8.81
C VAL A 7 -2.85 -18.46 -8.54
N HIS A 8 -2.24 -17.85 -7.54
CA HIS A 8 -2.45 -16.45 -7.20
C HIS A 8 -1.19 -15.62 -7.49
N ILE A 9 -1.29 -14.73 -8.46
CA ILE A 9 -0.23 -13.76 -8.78
C ILE A 9 -0.38 -12.56 -7.85
N GLN A 10 0.68 -12.22 -7.11
CA GLN A 10 0.66 -11.14 -6.11
C GLN A 10 1.48 -9.91 -6.51
N TYR A 11 1.92 -9.83 -7.75
CA TYR A 11 2.73 -8.72 -8.21
C TYR A 11 2.44 -8.38 -9.66
N ASP A 12 2.12 -7.12 -9.92
CA ASP A 12 1.62 -6.63 -11.22
C ASP A 12 2.58 -6.93 -12.39
N ASP A 13 3.89 -6.91 -12.16
CA ASP A 13 4.89 -7.19 -13.21
C ASP A 13 4.85 -8.62 -13.74
N PHE A 14 4.22 -9.54 -13.01
CA PHE A 14 4.04 -10.92 -13.45
C PHE A 14 2.78 -11.14 -14.28
N ILE A 15 2.04 -10.09 -14.63
CA ILE A 15 0.83 -10.17 -15.46
C ILE A 15 1.09 -10.91 -16.78
N GLU A 16 2.26 -10.75 -17.38
CA GLU A 16 2.64 -11.41 -18.64
C GLU A 16 2.74 -12.94 -18.53
N LEU A 17 2.84 -13.48 -17.31
CA LEU A 17 2.82 -14.93 -17.07
C LEU A 17 1.40 -15.52 -17.08
N TYR A 18 0.37 -14.68 -16.88
CA TYR A 18 -1.01 -15.11 -16.72
C TYR A 18 -1.51 -16.03 -17.85
N PRO A 19 -1.28 -15.73 -19.15
CA PRO A 19 -1.75 -16.58 -20.26
C PRO A 19 -1.10 -17.96 -20.33
N TYR A 20 0.04 -18.16 -19.68
CA TYR A 20 0.77 -19.43 -19.69
C TYR A 20 0.42 -20.35 -18.53
N ILE A 21 -0.38 -19.87 -17.57
CA ILE A 21 -0.80 -20.65 -16.41
C ILE A 21 -1.98 -21.53 -16.78
N GLN A 22 -1.78 -22.85 -16.72
CA GLN A 22 -2.78 -23.87 -17.09
C GLN A 22 -3.74 -24.25 -15.96
N TYR A 23 -3.72 -23.50 -14.86
CA TYR A 23 -4.55 -23.71 -13.66
C TYR A 23 -5.47 -22.51 -13.46
N PRO A 24 -6.58 -22.67 -12.71
CA PRO A 24 -7.36 -21.51 -12.27
C PRO A 24 -6.44 -20.45 -11.68
N CYS A 25 -6.53 -19.23 -12.17
CA CYS A 25 -5.60 -18.16 -11.81
C CYS A 25 -6.31 -16.82 -11.63
N ALA A 26 -5.80 -16.03 -10.69
CA ALA A 26 -6.15 -14.62 -10.55
C ALA A 26 -4.91 -13.79 -10.12
N ILE A 27 -4.98 -12.48 -10.28
CA ILE A 27 -3.94 -11.56 -9.87
C ILE A 27 -4.50 -10.55 -8.87
N THR A 28 -3.75 -10.22 -7.81
CA THR A 28 -4.01 -9.02 -7.01
C THR A 28 -3.11 -7.91 -7.48
N SER A 29 -3.70 -6.78 -7.88
CA SER A 29 -2.94 -5.59 -8.25
C SER A 29 -2.64 -4.73 -7.03
N HIS A 30 -1.37 -4.38 -6.91
CA HIS A 30 -0.85 -3.45 -5.91
C HIS A 30 -0.34 -2.15 -6.55
N PHE A 31 -0.79 -1.85 -7.78
CA PHE A 31 -0.36 -0.68 -8.51
C PHE A 31 -0.89 0.62 -7.87
N GLY A 32 -0.05 1.29 -7.10
CA GLY A 32 -0.41 2.45 -6.29
C GLY A 32 -0.81 3.71 -7.07
N TYR A 33 -0.63 3.73 -8.39
CA TYR A 33 -1.07 4.83 -9.27
C TYR A 33 -2.26 4.47 -10.14
N LEU A 34 -2.92 3.35 -9.89
CA LEU A 34 -4.02 2.90 -10.74
C LEU A 34 -5.14 3.94 -10.85
N GLU A 35 -5.51 4.59 -9.74
CA GLU A 35 -6.55 5.62 -9.68
C GLU A 35 -6.07 7.00 -10.15
N GLN A 36 -4.86 7.10 -10.71
CA GLN A 36 -4.23 8.33 -11.20
C GLN A 36 -3.79 8.18 -12.67
N PRO A 37 -4.71 8.19 -13.66
CA PRO A 37 -4.37 7.94 -15.08
C PRO A 37 -3.29 8.88 -15.64
N ASN A 38 -3.20 10.10 -15.13
CA ASN A 38 -2.16 11.06 -15.51
C ASN A 38 -0.74 10.61 -15.11
N LYS A 39 -0.60 9.63 -14.23
CA LYS A 39 0.69 9.05 -13.80
C LYS A 39 1.01 7.71 -14.44
N TRP A 40 0.14 7.19 -15.31
CA TRP A 40 0.38 5.89 -15.96
C TRP A 40 1.55 5.90 -16.94
N GLY A 41 1.98 7.05 -17.47
CA GLY A 41 2.95 7.16 -18.56
C GLY A 41 4.10 6.14 -18.52
N TYR A 42 4.92 6.14 -17.47
CA TYR A 42 6.01 5.18 -17.29
C TYR A 42 5.53 3.72 -17.13
N TYR A 43 4.37 3.52 -16.52
CA TYR A 43 3.82 2.20 -16.21
C TYR A 43 2.87 1.68 -17.30
N HIS A 44 2.53 2.50 -18.29
CA HIS A 44 1.52 2.19 -19.30
C HIS A 44 1.83 0.88 -20.04
N ASP A 45 3.01 0.77 -20.63
CA ASP A 45 3.38 -0.42 -21.40
C ASP A 45 3.71 -1.65 -20.53
N ARG A 46 4.10 -1.41 -19.28
CA ARG A 46 4.51 -2.47 -18.34
C ARG A 46 3.36 -3.06 -17.54
N ILE A 47 2.34 -2.27 -17.22
CA ILE A 47 1.23 -2.68 -16.35
C ILE A 47 -0.11 -2.47 -17.07
N VAL A 48 -0.47 -1.24 -17.41
CA VAL A 48 -1.81 -0.89 -17.88
C VAL A 48 -2.18 -1.66 -19.15
N LYS A 49 -1.35 -1.57 -20.18
CA LYS A 49 -1.58 -2.24 -21.47
C LYS A 49 -1.59 -3.77 -21.40
N PRO A 50 -0.68 -4.44 -20.65
CA PRO A 50 -0.81 -5.87 -20.39
C PRO A 50 -2.13 -6.28 -19.73
N PHE A 51 -2.60 -5.54 -18.71
CA PHE A 51 -3.90 -5.82 -18.08
C PHE A 51 -5.05 -5.71 -19.08
N GLN A 52 -5.08 -4.66 -19.91
CA GLN A 52 -6.09 -4.49 -20.96
C GLN A 52 -6.07 -5.65 -21.97
N ARG A 53 -4.89 -6.03 -22.45
CA ARG A 53 -4.71 -7.08 -23.46
C ARG A 53 -5.07 -8.46 -22.94
N ILE A 54 -4.70 -8.80 -21.72
CA ILE A 54 -4.86 -10.13 -21.12
C ILE A 54 -6.23 -10.29 -20.48
N SER A 55 -6.82 -9.21 -19.97
CA SER A 55 -8.11 -9.21 -19.26
C SER A 55 -8.23 -10.33 -18.21
N PRO A 56 -7.33 -10.37 -17.21
CA PRO A 56 -7.26 -11.45 -16.24
C PRO A 56 -8.40 -11.37 -15.23
N LYS A 57 -8.56 -12.43 -14.41
CA LYS A 57 -9.32 -12.32 -13.15
C LYS A 57 -8.52 -11.53 -12.14
N ILE A 58 -9.12 -10.49 -11.54
CA ILE A 58 -8.45 -9.55 -10.64
C ILE A 58 -9.12 -9.51 -9.28
N PHE A 59 -8.33 -9.67 -8.23
CA PHE A 59 -8.69 -9.29 -6.87
C PHE A 59 -8.36 -7.81 -6.68
N CYS A 60 -9.40 -6.99 -6.64
CA CYS A 60 -9.30 -5.53 -6.48
C CYS A 60 -9.29 -5.18 -4.99
N LEU A 61 -8.36 -4.34 -4.56
CA LEU A 61 -8.23 -3.99 -3.14
C LEU A 61 -9.32 -3.01 -2.65
N SER A 62 -10.02 -2.33 -3.57
CA SER A 62 -11.14 -1.43 -3.27
C SER A 62 -12.14 -1.38 -4.43
N ASP A 63 -13.32 -0.81 -4.17
CA ASP A 63 -14.30 -0.51 -5.23
C ASP A 63 -13.77 0.55 -6.20
N GLY A 64 -12.97 1.53 -5.73
CA GLY A 64 -12.30 2.51 -6.58
C GLY A 64 -11.39 1.82 -7.61
N ILE A 65 -10.49 0.95 -7.15
CA ILE A 65 -9.62 0.13 -8.00
C ILE A 65 -10.43 -0.71 -9.00
N LYS A 66 -11.51 -1.37 -8.54
CA LYS A 66 -12.40 -2.13 -9.41
C LYS A 66 -13.01 -1.26 -10.50
N ASN A 67 -13.50 -0.06 -10.17
CA ASN A 67 -14.08 0.86 -11.13
C ASN A 67 -13.09 1.30 -12.22
N VAL A 68 -11.81 1.50 -11.88
CA VAL A 68 -10.78 1.84 -12.86
C VAL A 68 -10.54 0.68 -13.83
N TYR A 69 -10.43 -0.56 -13.32
CA TYR A 69 -10.30 -1.73 -14.20
C TYR A 69 -11.49 -1.90 -15.13
N GLU A 70 -12.71 -1.72 -14.63
CA GLU A 70 -13.93 -1.84 -15.42
C GLU A 70 -14.06 -0.73 -16.47
N LYS A 71 -13.87 0.54 -16.08
CA LYS A 71 -14.20 1.71 -16.92
C LYS A 71 -13.05 2.18 -17.78
N GLU A 72 -11.83 2.22 -17.24
CA GLU A 72 -10.66 2.77 -17.94
C GLU A 72 -9.88 1.67 -18.69
N LEU A 73 -9.78 0.48 -18.08
CA LEU A 73 -9.08 -0.63 -18.69
C LEU A 73 -10.00 -1.61 -19.45
N LEU A 74 -11.31 -1.41 -19.39
CA LEU A 74 -12.34 -2.18 -20.10
C LEU A 74 -12.33 -3.69 -19.80
N ILE A 75 -11.94 -4.05 -18.58
CA ILE A 75 -11.96 -5.44 -18.11
C ILE A 75 -13.38 -5.82 -17.72
N GLU A 76 -13.82 -7.01 -18.15
CA GLU A 76 -15.16 -7.50 -17.85
C GLU A 76 -15.42 -7.56 -16.34
N LYS A 77 -16.57 -7.05 -15.91
CA LYS A 77 -17.01 -7.03 -14.52
C LYS A 77 -16.99 -8.41 -13.85
N SER A 78 -17.28 -9.46 -14.62
CA SER A 78 -17.24 -10.86 -14.17
C SER A 78 -15.85 -11.34 -13.75
N ASN A 79 -14.80 -10.64 -14.19
CA ASN A 79 -13.42 -10.90 -13.83
C ASN A 79 -12.92 -10.10 -12.62
N LEU A 80 -13.75 -9.20 -12.05
CA LEU A 80 -13.36 -8.25 -11.02
C LEU A 80 -14.00 -8.58 -9.67
N TYR A 81 -13.19 -8.91 -8.67
CA TYR A 81 -13.61 -9.29 -7.33
C TYR A 81 -13.01 -8.32 -6.30
N VAL A 82 -13.84 -7.67 -5.48
CA VAL A 82 -13.34 -6.80 -4.42
C VAL A 82 -12.89 -7.65 -3.23
N THR A 83 -11.61 -7.60 -2.92
CA THR A 83 -10.97 -8.33 -1.82
C THR A 83 -10.00 -7.40 -1.10
N PRO A 84 -10.49 -6.56 -0.19
CA PRO A 84 -9.65 -5.60 0.52
C PRO A 84 -8.58 -6.32 1.37
N ASN A 85 -7.44 -5.65 1.56
CA ASN A 85 -6.46 -6.11 2.53
C ASN A 85 -7.08 -6.21 3.93
N GLY A 86 -6.55 -7.09 4.74
CA GLY A 86 -6.96 -7.25 6.14
C GLY A 86 -5.79 -7.02 7.10
N VAL A 87 -6.10 -6.70 8.35
CA VAL A 87 -5.14 -6.60 9.43
C VAL A 87 -5.57 -7.48 10.61
N ASN A 88 -4.58 -8.12 11.27
CA ASN A 88 -4.86 -8.88 12.48
C ASN A 88 -4.96 -7.93 13.68
N THR A 89 -6.18 -7.56 14.04
CA THR A 89 -6.46 -6.62 15.13
C THR A 89 -6.01 -7.13 16.50
N SER A 90 -5.94 -8.46 16.71
CA SER A 90 -5.51 -9.05 17.98
C SER A 90 -4.03 -8.81 18.31
N LYS A 91 -3.25 -8.31 17.34
CA LYS A 91 -1.84 -7.95 17.55
C LYS A 91 -1.65 -6.58 18.21
N PHE A 92 -2.71 -5.78 18.30
CA PHE A 92 -2.64 -4.44 18.86
C PHE A 92 -3.39 -4.37 20.20
N VAL A 93 -2.77 -3.72 21.17
CA VAL A 93 -3.39 -3.43 22.45
C VAL A 93 -3.72 -1.95 22.49
N THR A 94 -5.00 -1.62 22.44
CA THR A 94 -5.45 -0.22 22.57
C THR A 94 -5.18 0.28 24.00
N ARG A 95 -4.47 1.38 24.12
CA ARG A 95 -4.14 2.06 25.37
C ARG A 95 -3.96 3.55 25.11
N ASP A 96 -3.91 4.34 26.17
CA ASP A 96 -3.55 5.75 26.06
C ASP A 96 -2.14 5.89 25.46
N PRO A 97 -1.95 6.77 24.46
CA PRO A 97 -0.66 6.93 23.83
C PRO A 97 0.38 7.55 24.78
N LYS A 98 1.57 7.00 24.80
CA LYS A 98 2.70 7.54 25.55
C LYS A 98 3.13 8.93 25.03
N TYR A 99 2.91 9.16 23.73
CA TYR A 99 3.27 10.39 23.03
C TYR A 99 2.06 10.96 22.28
N PRO A 100 1.01 11.47 22.97
CA PRO A 100 -0.25 11.88 22.34
C PRO A 100 -0.08 13.01 21.32
N ASN A 101 0.93 13.86 21.48
CA ASN A 101 1.23 15.00 20.61
C ASN A 101 2.26 14.66 19.50
N ARG A 102 2.64 13.39 19.35
CA ARG A 102 3.54 12.96 18.28
C ARG A 102 2.77 12.18 17.23
N SER A 103 3.07 12.48 15.98
CA SER A 103 2.61 11.72 14.83
C SER A 103 3.74 10.86 14.30
N LEU A 104 3.40 9.68 13.77
CA LEU A 104 4.35 8.74 13.20
C LEU A 104 4.12 8.59 11.69
N TYR A 105 5.16 8.76 10.89
CA TYR A 105 5.17 8.41 9.48
C TYR A 105 5.91 7.07 9.32
N LEU A 106 5.16 5.99 9.27
CA LEU A 106 5.70 4.62 9.23
C LEU A 106 5.56 4.05 7.80
N ALA A 107 6.62 4.10 7.04
CA ALA A 107 6.71 3.56 5.68
C ALA A 107 8.18 3.49 5.24
N LYS A 108 8.47 2.73 4.17
CA LYS A 108 9.74 2.91 3.46
C LYS A 108 9.90 4.39 3.10
N ILE A 109 11.08 4.95 3.38
CA ILE A 109 11.37 6.34 3.09
C ILE A 109 11.89 6.42 1.66
N ASP A 110 11.09 7.00 0.77
CA ASP A 110 11.42 7.17 -0.63
C ASP A 110 10.68 8.37 -1.25
N TYR A 111 11.03 8.73 -2.49
CA TYR A 111 10.47 9.88 -3.19
C TYR A 111 8.93 9.82 -3.31
N ARG A 112 8.34 8.62 -3.44
CA ARG A 112 6.89 8.42 -3.56
C ARG A 112 6.17 8.68 -2.23
N LYS A 113 6.81 8.33 -1.12
CA LYS A 113 6.28 8.56 0.23
C LYS A 113 6.52 9.98 0.73
N ARG A 114 7.39 10.75 0.09
CA ARG A 114 7.61 12.20 0.29
C ARG A 114 7.99 12.64 1.71
N GLN A 115 8.52 11.76 2.55
CA GLN A 115 8.85 12.08 3.96
C GLN A 115 9.83 13.24 4.08
N SER A 116 10.82 13.34 3.17
CA SER A 116 11.79 14.44 3.15
C SER A 116 11.15 15.84 3.08
N MET A 117 9.97 15.96 2.47
CA MET A 117 9.25 17.24 2.34
C MET A 117 8.64 17.72 3.65
N PHE A 118 8.47 16.87 4.65
CA PHE A 118 7.74 17.18 5.88
C PHE A 118 8.63 17.22 7.13
N GLN A 119 9.96 17.17 6.97
CA GLN A 119 10.91 17.10 8.08
C GLN A 119 10.99 18.40 8.93
N SER A 120 10.41 19.49 8.46
CA SER A 120 10.25 20.72 9.26
C SER A 120 9.19 20.62 10.38
N ILE A 121 8.35 19.55 10.34
CA ILE A 121 7.30 19.34 11.33
C ILE A 121 7.93 18.67 12.56
N SER A 122 8.14 19.41 13.64
CA SER A 122 8.85 18.94 14.83
C SER A 122 8.14 17.80 15.60
N SER A 123 6.81 17.70 15.48
CA SER A 123 6.01 16.63 16.10
C SER A 123 5.87 15.37 15.24
N LEU A 124 6.41 15.37 14.02
CA LEU A 124 6.36 14.23 13.11
C LEU A 124 7.64 13.40 13.21
N TYR A 125 7.47 12.11 13.50
CA TYR A 125 8.53 11.13 13.63
C TYR A 125 8.47 10.15 12.48
N TYR A 126 9.63 9.60 12.07
CA TYR A 126 9.75 8.77 10.87
C TYR A 126 10.33 7.40 11.21
N ALA A 127 9.71 6.35 10.72
CA ALA A 127 10.22 4.99 10.85
C ALA A 127 10.12 4.25 9.51
N GLY A 128 11.15 3.51 9.16
CA GLY A 128 11.22 2.69 7.95
C GLY A 128 12.60 2.69 7.32
N ASN A 129 12.81 1.77 6.38
CA ASN A 129 14.05 1.70 5.61
C ASN A 129 14.21 2.96 4.74
N ASN A 130 15.36 3.64 4.89
CA ASN A 130 15.64 4.87 4.13
C ASN A 130 16.30 4.57 2.78
N ALA A 131 15.60 4.92 1.70
CA ALA A 131 16.08 4.87 0.32
C ALA A 131 16.04 6.26 -0.36
N ASP A 132 15.72 7.34 0.39
CA ASP A 132 15.72 8.71 -0.13
C ASP A 132 17.00 9.43 0.31
N PRO A 133 17.90 9.80 -0.62
CA PRO A 133 19.14 10.50 -0.27
C PRO A 133 18.89 11.93 0.27
N ASN A 134 17.71 12.51 0.04
CA ASN A 134 17.35 13.83 0.54
C ASN A 134 16.77 13.78 1.96
N PHE A 135 16.52 12.61 2.52
CA PHE A 135 15.99 12.46 3.86
C PHE A 135 17.10 12.61 4.91
N ASN A 136 16.94 13.56 5.83
CA ASN A 136 17.90 13.80 6.91
C ASN A 136 17.62 12.89 8.11
N THR A 137 18.43 11.87 8.30
CA THR A 137 18.30 10.89 9.41
C THR A 137 18.59 11.47 10.81
N ASN A 138 19.08 12.71 10.92
CA ASN A 138 19.27 13.38 12.19
C ASN A 138 18.00 14.06 12.72
N ILE A 139 16.90 14.06 11.95
CA ILE A 139 15.64 14.72 12.32
C ILE A 139 14.54 13.69 12.55
N ASN A 140 14.21 13.42 13.84
CA ASN A 140 13.09 12.58 14.27
C ASN A 140 13.02 11.19 13.62
N TYR A 141 14.16 10.64 13.16
CA TYR A 141 14.22 9.32 12.55
C TYR A 141 14.44 8.24 13.61
N LEU A 142 13.58 7.24 13.60
CA LEU A 142 13.52 6.16 14.58
C LEU A 142 14.15 4.84 14.07
N GLY A 143 14.70 4.87 12.85
CA GLY A 143 15.22 3.67 12.20
C GLY A 143 14.14 2.82 11.53
N GLU A 144 14.54 1.64 11.06
CA GLU A 144 13.63 0.66 10.48
C GLU A 144 12.97 -0.16 11.60
N TRP A 145 11.65 -0.32 11.49
CA TRP A 145 10.87 -1.11 12.44
C TRP A 145 10.59 -2.51 11.91
N SER A 146 10.86 -3.51 12.75
CA SER A 146 10.33 -4.87 12.54
C SER A 146 8.82 -4.92 12.78
N LYS A 147 8.15 -5.95 12.31
CA LYS A 147 6.72 -6.17 12.60
C LYS A 147 6.44 -6.30 14.11
N GLU A 148 7.33 -6.94 14.84
CA GLU A 148 7.21 -7.05 16.30
C GLU A 148 7.32 -5.68 16.98
N HIS A 149 8.28 -4.86 16.54
CA HIS A 149 8.44 -3.50 17.05
C HIS A 149 7.19 -2.66 16.76
N LEU A 150 6.62 -2.77 15.55
CA LEU A 150 5.38 -2.10 15.17
C LEU A 150 4.23 -2.48 16.12
N TYR A 151 3.98 -3.76 16.35
CA TYR A 151 2.89 -4.22 17.20
C TYR A 151 3.00 -3.72 18.64
N ASN A 152 4.22 -3.60 19.16
CA ASN A 152 4.47 -3.19 20.55
C ASN A 152 4.47 -1.68 20.75
N ASN A 153 4.77 -0.87 19.70
CA ASN A 153 5.05 0.55 19.88
C ASN A 153 4.14 1.48 19.07
N LEU A 154 3.34 0.97 18.11
CA LEU A 154 2.49 1.81 17.28
C LEU A 154 1.49 2.61 18.13
N THR A 155 0.89 1.99 19.14
CA THR A 155 -0.06 2.59 20.08
C THR A 155 0.54 3.70 20.97
N ASP A 156 1.86 3.88 20.96
CA ASP A 156 2.50 4.95 21.74
C ASP A 156 2.33 6.34 21.12
N TYR A 157 1.88 6.43 19.87
CA TYR A 157 1.71 7.68 19.13
C TYR A 157 0.25 8.09 19.00
N GLY A 158 0.00 9.39 18.89
CA GLY A 158 -1.37 9.91 18.75
C GLY A 158 -1.93 9.69 17.34
N ASN A 159 -1.11 9.82 16.32
CA ASN A 159 -1.55 9.72 14.92
C ASN A 159 -0.54 8.99 14.03
N LEU A 160 -1.04 8.33 13.00
CA LEU A 160 -0.27 7.94 11.82
C LEU A 160 -0.43 8.98 10.72
N VAL A 161 0.65 9.27 10.02
CA VAL A 161 0.66 10.13 8.83
C VAL A 161 1.14 9.32 7.63
N LEU A 162 0.40 9.40 6.50
CA LEU A 162 0.77 8.79 5.23
C LEU A 162 0.39 9.74 4.08
N LEU A 163 1.33 10.58 3.64
CA LEU A 163 1.14 11.59 2.60
C LEU A 163 1.79 11.17 1.28
N SER A 164 1.64 9.90 0.93
CA SER A 164 2.19 9.30 -0.29
C SER A 164 1.63 9.95 -1.55
N ASP A 165 2.40 9.88 -2.62
CA ASP A 165 1.98 10.30 -3.95
C ASP A 165 1.02 9.31 -4.64
N GLY A 166 0.84 8.13 -4.09
CA GLY A 166 -0.11 7.10 -4.53
C GLY A 166 0.02 5.83 -3.71
N GLU A 167 -1.13 5.24 -3.38
CA GLU A 167 -1.27 3.97 -2.66
C GLU A 167 -2.34 3.11 -3.32
N ALA A 168 -2.25 1.81 -3.16
CA ALA A 168 -3.29 0.90 -3.61
C ALA A 168 -4.29 0.58 -2.48
N HIS A 169 -3.80 0.24 -1.29
CA HIS A 169 -4.58 0.00 -0.07
C HIS A 169 -3.60 -0.19 1.10
N PRO A 170 -3.13 0.88 1.74
CA PRO A 170 -1.99 0.86 2.65
C PRO A 170 -2.30 0.14 3.96
N LEU A 171 -1.64 -1.00 4.19
CA LEU A 171 -1.79 -1.81 5.41
C LEU A 171 -1.51 -1.00 6.68
N VAL A 172 -0.54 -0.09 6.64
CA VAL A 172 -0.14 0.70 7.81
C VAL A 172 -1.25 1.61 8.34
N CYS A 173 -2.16 2.09 7.46
CA CYS A 173 -3.33 2.86 7.89
C CYS A 173 -4.32 1.99 8.66
N MET A 174 -4.56 0.76 8.19
CA MET A 174 -5.43 -0.19 8.90
C MET A 174 -4.79 -0.66 10.21
N GLU A 175 -3.48 -0.87 10.23
CA GLU A 175 -2.71 -1.18 11.44
C GLU A 175 -2.84 -0.05 12.47
N ALA A 176 -2.75 1.21 12.03
CA ALA A 176 -2.92 2.38 12.89
C ALA A 176 -4.34 2.48 13.47
N LEU A 177 -5.36 2.30 12.64
CA LEU A 177 -6.75 2.28 13.10
C LEU A 177 -7.02 1.13 14.09
N ALA A 178 -6.47 -0.07 13.82
CA ALA A 178 -6.56 -1.21 14.73
C ALA A 178 -5.86 -0.96 16.07
N ALA A 179 -4.80 -0.14 16.07
CA ALA A 179 -4.07 0.28 17.26
C ALA A 179 -4.72 1.48 17.99
N GLY A 180 -5.80 2.06 17.44
CA GLY A 180 -6.52 3.20 18.05
C GLY A 180 -5.96 4.58 17.71
N LEU A 181 -5.06 4.70 16.72
CA LEU A 181 -4.50 5.98 16.30
C LEU A 181 -5.47 6.75 15.38
N GLY A 182 -5.37 8.08 15.40
CA GLY A 182 -5.85 8.90 14.29
C GLY A 182 -5.01 8.66 13.04
N VAL A 183 -5.61 8.86 11.85
CA VAL A 183 -4.91 8.68 10.57
C VAL A 183 -5.03 9.95 9.74
N VAL A 184 -3.89 10.44 9.24
CA VAL A 184 -3.80 11.58 8.33
C VAL A 184 -3.26 11.08 6.99
N VAL A 185 -4.08 11.16 5.96
CA VAL A 185 -3.75 10.71 4.60
C VAL A 185 -4.01 11.80 3.57
N CYS A 186 -3.39 11.68 2.39
CA CYS A 186 -3.79 12.46 1.22
C CYS A 186 -4.92 11.73 0.47
N GLU A 187 -5.43 12.36 -0.60
CA GLU A 187 -6.53 11.83 -1.42
C GLU A 187 -6.29 10.40 -1.94
N TYR A 188 -5.03 10.04 -2.20
CA TYR A 188 -4.60 8.73 -2.70
C TYR A 188 -3.77 7.94 -1.68
N GLY A 189 -3.96 8.20 -0.40
CA GLY A 189 -3.24 7.58 0.71
C GLY A 189 -3.98 6.45 1.42
#